data_eeaa37b2128f061130192a5c2d9af810
#
_entry.id   eeaa37b2128f061130192a5c2d9af810
#
_cell.length_a   1.000
_cell.length_b   1.000
_cell.length_c   1.000
_cell.angle_alpha   90.00
_cell.angle_beta   90.00
_cell.angle_gamma   90.00
#
_symmetry.space_group_name_H-M   'P 1'
#
loop_
_entity.id
_entity.type
_entity.pdbx_description
1 polymer ?
#
loop_
_entity_poly.entity_id
_entity_poly.type
_entity_poly.pdbx_seq_one_letter_code
_entity_poly.pdbx_strand_id
1 'polypeptide(L)'
;IQGLIWTLFLYPLGGPVATITNNLLGLNLEFLGGQPPEAFAWVIVVQIWANIGITMVIFLAGLQTVPEELYEVAQIDGANGWQIFRNVTWPMITPVVNTNLILNIIGSLQAWQLFLVLIGYKAGTQVMGYLVYAEGFGQTSGGAGASFRQGYAAAASMVLFVIVLILGMTTQFILQRREQRLT
;
A
#
# COMPACT_ATOMS: atom_id res chain seq x y z
N ILE A 1 -0.19 -13.09 -10.03
CA ILE A 1 0.24 -12.69 -11.41
C ILE A 1 1.00 -11.35 -11.37
N GLN A 2 0.50 -10.28 -10.70
CA GLN A 2 1.17 -8.97 -10.64
C GLN A 2 2.61 -9.06 -10.13
N GLY A 3 2.85 -9.77 -9.02
CA GLY A 3 4.18 -9.92 -8.46
C GLY A 3 5.17 -10.58 -9.41
N LEU A 4 4.75 -11.62 -10.14
CA LEU A 4 5.59 -12.31 -11.12
C LEU A 4 5.99 -11.40 -12.29
N ILE A 5 5.05 -10.60 -12.81
CA ILE A 5 5.35 -9.63 -13.87
C ILE A 5 6.41 -8.64 -13.39
N TRP A 6 6.23 -8.05 -12.22
CA TRP A 6 7.18 -7.10 -11.67
C TRP A 6 8.53 -7.71 -11.33
N THR A 7 8.56 -8.99 -10.88
CA THR A 7 9.83 -9.72 -10.69
C THR A 7 10.62 -9.80 -11.99
N LEU A 8 9.95 -10.10 -13.12
CA LEU A 8 10.61 -10.16 -14.43
C LEU A 8 11.05 -8.76 -14.89
N PHE A 9 10.23 -7.73 -14.70
CA PHE A 9 10.56 -6.36 -15.11
C PHE A 9 11.73 -5.77 -14.34
N LEU A 10 11.79 -6.01 -13.02
CA LEU A 10 12.80 -5.49 -12.11
C LEU A 10 13.95 -6.49 -11.85
N TYR A 11 14.07 -7.54 -12.68
CA TYR A 11 15.13 -8.54 -12.53
C TYR A 11 16.51 -7.92 -12.79
N PRO A 12 17.45 -8.00 -11.82
CA PRO A 12 18.72 -7.25 -11.89
C PRO A 12 19.61 -7.61 -13.08
N LEU A 13 19.59 -8.89 -13.50
CA LEU A 13 20.48 -9.44 -14.52
C LEU A 13 19.87 -9.52 -15.93
N GLY A 14 19.06 -8.55 -16.32
CA GLY A 14 18.50 -8.52 -17.68
C GLY A 14 17.02 -8.20 -17.77
N GLY A 15 16.40 -7.74 -16.69
CA GLY A 15 15.04 -7.20 -16.74
C GLY A 15 14.99 -5.95 -17.61
N PRO A 16 13.87 -5.69 -18.33
CA PRO A 16 13.73 -4.53 -19.21
C PRO A 16 14.07 -3.20 -18.53
N VAL A 17 13.63 -3.01 -17.28
CA VAL A 17 13.88 -1.79 -16.51
C VAL A 17 15.37 -1.68 -16.14
N ALA A 18 15.99 -2.76 -15.67
CA ALA A 18 17.41 -2.78 -15.36
C ALA A 18 18.27 -2.49 -16.60
N THR A 19 17.92 -3.06 -17.75
CA THR A 19 18.63 -2.83 -19.01
C THR A 19 18.51 -1.38 -19.47
N ILE A 20 17.32 -0.79 -19.38
CA ILE A 20 17.08 0.61 -19.77
C ILE A 20 17.85 1.56 -18.83
N THR A 21 17.75 1.37 -17.51
CA THR A 21 18.41 2.25 -16.54
C THR A 21 19.93 2.16 -16.62
N ASN A 22 20.49 0.97 -16.76
CA ASN A 22 21.93 0.78 -16.87
C ASN A 22 22.48 1.32 -18.19
N ASN A 23 21.82 1.08 -19.32
CA ASN A 23 22.29 1.48 -20.64
C ASN A 23 22.02 2.96 -20.97
N LEU A 24 20.89 3.54 -20.52
CA LEU A 24 20.52 4.93 -20.83
C LEU A 24 20.96 5.93 -19.76
N LEU A 25 20.92 5.53 -18.48
CA LEU A 25 21.17 6.44 -17.37
C LEU A 25 22.53 6.18 -16.69
N GLY A 26 23.21 5.07 -17.02
CA GLY A 26 24.46 4.68 -16.39
C GLY A 26 24.34 4.39 -14.89
N LEU A 27 23.10 4.18 -14.40
CA LEU A 27 22.79 3.92 -13.01
C LEU A 27 22.78 2.41 -12.78
N ASN A 28 23.75 1.88 -12.05
CA ASN A 28 23.79 0.48 -11.62
C ASN A 28 22.82 0.27 -10.45
N LEU A 29 21.52 0.23 -10.74
CA LEU A 29 20.51 -0.05 -9.73
C LEU A 29 20.30 -1.56 -9.62
N GLU A 30 20.43 -2.09 -8.42
CA GLU A 30 20.25 -3.51 -8.16
C GLU A 30 18.77 -3.90 -7.95
N PHE A 31 17.86 -2.94 -7.94
CA PHE A 31 16.40 -3.13 -7.81
C PHE A 31 16.06 -4.12 -6.67
N LEU A 32 15.39 -5.23 -7.02
CA LEU A 32 15.01 -6.27 -6.07
C LEU A 32 16.22 -7.08 -5.54
N GLY A 33 17.34 -7.07 -6.26
CA GLY A 33 18.62 -7.69 -5.84
C GLY A 33 19.37 -6.89 -4.80
N GLY A 34 19.16 -5.58 -4.72
CA GLY A 34 19.88 -4.63 -3.90
C GLY A 34 19.82 -4.87 -2.39
N GLN A 35 20.55 -4.05 -1.65
CA GLN A 35 20.55 -4.09 -0.18
C GLN A 35 19.13 -3.82 0.37
N PRO A 36 18.84 -4.21 1.63
CA PRO A 36 17.48 -4.11 2.21
C PRO A 36 16.74 -2.80 1.97
N PRO A 37 17.33 -1.61 2.17
CA PRO A 37 16.59 -0.36 1.98
C PRO A 37 16.17 -0.14 0.52
N GLU A 38 17.01 -0.51 -0.46
CA GLU A 38 16.70 -0.36 -1.88
C GLU A 38 15.62 -1.34 -2.32
N ALA A 39 15.80 -2.62 -2.04
CA ALA A 39 14.81 -3.65 -2.37
C ALA A 39 13.45 -3.36 -1.73
N PHE A 40 13.44 -2.87 -0.49
CA PHE A 40 12.21 -2.49 0.21
C PHE A 40 11.49 -1.32 -0.49
N ALA A 41 12.24 -0.30 -0.92
CA ALA A 41 11.68 0.84 -1.66
C ALA A 41 10.99 0.40 -2.96
N TRP A 42 11.59 -0.53 -3.70
CA TRP A 42 10.99 -1.06 -4.93
C TRP A 42 9.72 -1.87 -4.66
N VAL A 43 9.66 -2.64 -3.58
CA VAL A 43 8.41 -3.31 -3.18
C VAL A 43 7.31 -2.30 -2.87
N ILE A 44 7.65 -1.18 -2.21
CA ILE A 44 6.67 -0.10 -1.95
C ILE A 44 6.16 0.50 -3.27
N VAL A 45 7.03 0.78 -4.24
CA VAL A 45 6.63 1.29 -5.55
C VAL A 45 5.66 0.34 -6.25
N VAL A 46 5.96 -0.95 -6.26
CA VAL A 46 5.08 -1.98 -6.83
C VAL A 46 3.75 -2.07 -6.07
N GLN A 47 3.78 -1.96 -4.74
CA GLN A 47 2.57 -1.97 -3.90
C GLN A 47 1.68 -0.76 -4.18
N ILE A 48 2.25 0.43 -4.32
CA ILE A 48 1.51 1.64 -4.70
C ILE A 48 0.84 1.43 -6.06
N TRP A 49 1.61 0.99 -7.07
CA TRP A 49 1.09 0.73 -8.40
C TRP A 49 -0.06 -0.30 -8.39
N ALA A 50 0.09 -1.38 -7.61
CA ALA A 50 -0.92 -2.43 -7.51
C ALA A 50 -2.25 -1.92 -6.89
N ASN A 51 -2.19 -0.95 -5.98
CA ASN A 51 -3.36 -0.40 -5.30
C ASN A 51 -4.00 0.80 -6.01
N ILE A 52 -3.31 1.45 -6.96
CA ILE A 52 -3.83 2.63 -7.68
C ILE A 52 -5.19 2.34 -8.32
N GLY A 53 -5.33 1.18 -8.98
CA GLY A 53 -6.57 0.86 -9.71
C GLY A 53 -7.79 0.79 -8.81
N ILE A 54 -7.71 0.05 -7.71
CA ILE A 54 -8.85 -0.07 -6.78
C ILE A 54 -9.14 1.25 -6.06
N THR A 55 -8.10 1.96 -5.67
CA THR A 55 -8.21 3.28 -5.05
C THR A 55 -8.90 4.29 -5.99
N MET A 56 -8.53 4.29 -7.27
CA MET A 56 -9.15 5.14 -8.29
C MET A 56 -10.66 4.85 -8.43
N VAL A 57 -11.04 3.57 -8.48
CA VAL A 57 -12.46 3.18 -8.56
C VAL A 57 -13.25 3.67 -7.34
N ILE A 58 -12.68 3.51 -6.13
CA ILE A 58 -13.31 3.98 -4.89
C ILE A 58 -13.52 5.51 -4.92
N PHE A 59 -12.51 6.27 -5.37
CA PHE A 59 -12.63 7.72 -5.49
C PHE A 59 -13.62 8.15 -6.56
N LEU A 60 -13.64 7.48 -7.72
CA LEU A 60 -14.63 7.77 -8.78
C LEU A 60 -16.05 7.53 -8.27
N ALA A 61 -16.29 6.42 -7.58
CA ALA A 61 -17.58 6.14 -6.97
C ALA A 61 -17.97 7.22 -5.93
N GLY A 62 -16.99 7.64 -5.11
CA GLY A 62 -17.20 8.73 -4.14
C GLY A 62 -17.53 10.07 -4.80
N LEU A 63 -16.87 10.42 -5.88
CA LEU A 63 -17.16 11.65 -6.63
C LEU A 63 -18.57 11.66 -7.24
N GLN A 64 -19.06 10.49 -7.66
CA GLN A 64 -20.42 10.35 -8.20
C GLN A 64 -21.53 10.54 -7.15
N THR A 65 -21.20 10.47 -5.87
CA THR A 65 -22.18 10.72 -4.79
C THR A 65 -22.41 12.20 -4.50
N VAL A 66 -21.58 13.10 -5.05
CA VAL A 66 -21.72 14.54 -4.85
C VAL A 66 -22.85 15.06 -5.74
N PRO A 67 -23.90 15.68 -5.16
CA PRO A 67 -25.00 16.23 -5.95
C PRO A 67 -24.54 17.30 -6.93
N GLU A 68 -25.00 17.22 -8.17
CA GLU A 68 -24.64 18.16 -9.23
C GLU A 68 -25.09 19.59 -8.92
N GLU A 69 -26.21 19.72 -8.22
CA GLU A 69 -26.76 21.00 -7.76
C GLU A 69 -25.77 21.83 -6.96
N LEU A 70 -24.90 21.20 -6.17
CA LEU A 70 -23.87 21.91 -5.39
C LEU A 70 -22.81 22.56 -6.28
N TYR A 71 -22.51 21.95 -7.41
CA TYR A 71 -21.59 22.51 -8.41
C TYR A 71 -22.23 23.69 -9.15
N GLU A 72 -23.50 23.57 -9.49
CA GLU A 72 -24.26 24.64 -10.15
C GLU A 72 -24.37 25.87 -9.26
N VAL A 73 -24.75 25.70 -7.99
CA VAL A 73 -24.83 26.78 -7.00
C VAL A 73 -23.48 27.48 -6.84
N ALA A 74 -22.40 26.71 -6.68
CA ALA A 74 -21.07 27.29 -6.54
C ALA A 74 -20.62 28.06 -7.78
N GLN A 75 -21.02 27.64 -9.00
CA GLN A 75 -20.76 28.37 -10.24
C GLN A 75 -21.57 29.67 -10.31
N ILE A 76 -22.83 29.68 -9.89
CA ILE A 76 -23.66 30.88 -9.82
C ILE A 76 -23.06 31.89 -8.84
N ASP A 77 -22.49 31.43 -7.72
CA ASP A 77 -21.76 32.26 -6.75
C ASP A 77 -20.40 32.76 -7.26
N GLY A 78 -20.02 32.43 -8.49
CA GLY A 78 -18.77 32.88 -9.13
C GLY A 78 -17.52 32.17 -8.63
N ALA A 79 -17.66 31.00 -8.00
CA ALA A 79 -16.53 30.21 -7.53
C ALA A 79 -15.68 29.68 -8.70
N ASN A 80 -14.38 29.82 -8.62
CA ASN A 80 -13.46 29.20 -9.59
C ASN A 80 -13.28 27.70 -9.28
N GLY A 81 -12.71 26.93 -10.24
CA GLY A 81 -12.57 25.47 -10.11
C GLY A 81 -11.82 25.02 -8.86
N TRP A 82 -10.83 25.77 -8.38
CA TRP A 82 -10.10 25.47 -7.14
C TRP A 82 -10.96 25.70 -5.89
N GLN A 83 -11.78 26.75 -5.89
CA GLN A 83 -12.72 27.04 -4.81
C GLN A 83 -13.81 25.97 -4.74
N ILE A 84 -14.36 25.54 -5.89
CA ILE A 84 -15.30 24.44 -5.98
C ILE A 84 -14.67 23.14 -5.43
N PHE A 85 -13.46 22.80 -5.87
CA PHE A 85 -12.77 21.62 -5.36
C PHE A 85 -12.61 21.67 -3.84
N ARG A 86 -12.11 22.78 -3.30
CA ARG A 86 -11.78 22.91 -1.89
C ARG A 86 -13.01 22.98 -0.97
N ASN A 87 -14.06 23.67 -1.42
CA ASN A 87 -15.20 24.02 -0.58
C ASN A 87 -16.41 23.10 -0.79
N VAL A 88 -16.51 22.44 -1.96
CA VAL A 88 -17.62 21.53 -2.29
C VAL A 88 -17.11 20.10 -2.39
N THR A 89 -16.22 19.82 -3.35
CA THR A 89 -15.82 18.43 -3.66
C THR A 89 -15.09 17.78 -2.50
N TRP A 90 -14.04 18.45 -1.98
CA TRP A 90 -13.19 17.89 -0.93
C TRP A 90 -13.95 17.54 0.36
N PRO A 91 -14.80 18.41 0.93
CA PRO A 91 -15.61 18.06 2.10
C PRO A 91 -16.53 16.88 1.84
N MET A 92 -17.20 16.86 0.68
CA MET A 92 -18.16 15.81 0.33
C MET A 92 -17.52 14.44 0.16
N ILE A 93 -16.28 14.36 -0.40
CA ILE A 93 -15.57 13.08 -0.56
C ILE A 93 -14.74 12.68 0.66
N THR A 94 -14.65 13.53 1.69
CA THR A 94 -13.85 13.25 2.90
C THR A 94 -14.18 11.90 3.53
N PRO A 95 -15.44 11.45 3.68
CA PRO A 95 -15.75 10.12 4.21
C PRO A 95 -15.16 8.98 3.38
N VAL A 96 -15.15 9.12 2.05
CA VAL A 96 -14.58 8.15 1.12
C VAL A 96 -13.05 8.12 1.24
N VAL A 97 -12.41 9.30 1.35
CA VAL A 97 -10.97 9.43 1.60
C VAL A 97 -10.60 8.73 2.91
N ASN A 98 -11.35 8.99 3.98
CA ASN A 98 -11.11 8.42 5.30
C ASN A 98 -11.23 6.89 5.28
N THR A 99 -12.27 6.37 4.67
CA THR A 99 -12.46 4.91 4.51
C THR A 99 -11.30 4.28 3.73
N ASN A 100 -10.90 4.90 2.62
CA ASN A 100 -9.80 4.41 1.80
C ASN A 100 -8.46 4.46 2.56
N LEU A 101 -8.19 5.50 3.34
CA LEU A 101 -7.01 5.60 4.20
C LEU A 101 -6.95 4.45 5.21
N ILE A 102 -8.07 4.16 5.90
CA ILE A 102 -8.13 3.05 6.87
C ILE A 102 -7.84 1.72 6.17
N LEU A 103 -8.47 1.46 5.02
CA LEU A 103 -8.26 0.23 4.26
C LEU A 103 -6.80 0.08 3.81
N ASN A 104 -6.17 1.17 3.34
CA ASN A 104 -4.76 1.15 2.93
C ASN A 104 -3.81 0.93 4.11
N ILE A 105 -4.07 1.54 5.28
CA ILE A 105 -3.27 1.31 6.49
C ILE A 105 -3.34 -0.16 6.91
N ILE A 106 -4.54 -0.72 7.00
CA ILE A 106 -4.73 -2.13 7.36
C ILE A 106 -4.06 -3.04 6.32
N GLY A 107 -4.30 -2.79 5.04
CA GLY A 107 -3.73 -3.57 3.94
C GLY A 107 -2.21 -3.55 3.89
N SER A 108 -1.58 -2.40 4.18
CA SER A 108 -0.11 -2.28 4.20
C SER A 108 0.54 -3.09 5.30
N LEU A 109 -0.08 -3.17 6.48
CA LEU A 109 0.42 -3.96 7.61
C LEU A 109 0.29 -5.48 7.37
N GLN A 110 -0.67 -5.88 6.55
CA GLN A 110 -0.92 -7.27 6.18
C GLN A 110 -0.27 -7.69 4.86
N ALA A 111 0.46 -6.80 4.20
CA ALA A 111 1.10 -7.06 2.91
C ALA A 111 2.26 -8.05 3.06
N TRP A 112 2.06 -9.32 2.72
CA TRP A 112 3.10 -10.34 2.72
C TRP A 112 3.32 -10.98 1.34
N GLN A 113 2.26 -11.05 0.53
CA GLN A 113 2.29 -11.74 -0.76
C GLN A 113 3.27 -11.11 -1.74
N LEU A 114 3.31 -9.77 -1.82
CA LEU A 114 4.25 -9.08 -2.69
C LEU A 114 5.69 -9.24 -2.21
N PHE A 115 5.94 -9.18 -0.91
CA PHE A 115 7.26 -9.43 -0.34
C PHE A 115 7.76 -10.84 -0.66
N LEU A 116 6.88 -11.85 -0.49
CA LEU A 116 7.21 -13.24 -0.83
C LEU A 116 7.59 -13.40 -2.30
N VAL A 117 6.82 -12.82 -3.22
CA VAL A 117 7.01 -13.03 -4.67
C VAL A 117 8.16 -12.19 -5.21
N LEU A 118 8.34 -10.94 -4.75
CA LEU A 118 9.32 -10.00 -5.30
C LEU A 118 10.73 -10.25 -4.77
N ILE A 119 10.89 -10.43 -3.46
CA ILE A 119 12.22 -10.50 -2.82
C ILE A 119 12.44 -11.76 -1.99
N GLY A 120 11.39 -12.53 -1.74
CA GLY A 120 11.48 -13.72 -0.89
C GLY A 120 11.96 -13.39 0.52
N TYR A 121 12.67 -14.34 1.15
CA TYR A 121 13.29 -14.11 2.44
C TYR A 121 14.58 -13.31 2.30
N LYS A 122 14.56 -12.05 2.71
CA LYS A 122 15.74 -11.18 2.76
C LYS A 122 15.79 -10.47 4.11
N ALA A 123 16.89 -10.64 4.83
CA ALA A 123 17.06 -10.00 6.14
C ALA A 123 16.94 -8.47 6.02
N GLY A 124 16.19 -7.85 6.93
CA GLY A 124 15.99 -6.39 6.94
C GLY A 124 14.87 -5.85 6.04
N THR A 125 14.19 -6.71 5.27
CA THR A 125 13.04 -6.30 4.45
C THR A 125 11.73 -6.95 4.90
N GLN A 126 11.74 -7.61 6.04
CA GLN A 126 10.58 -8.36 6.52
C GLN A 126 9.53 -7.45 7.14
N VAL A 127 8.33 -7.51 6.59
CA VAL A 127 7.14 -6.99 7.27
C VAL A 127 6.53 -8.07 8.17
N MET A 128 5.79 -7.65 9.19
CA MET A 128 5.28 -8.59 10.20
C MET A 128 4.36 -9.67 9.62
N GLY A 129 3.56 -9.34 8.61
CA GLY A 129 2.75 -10.33 7.88
C GLY A 129 3.60 -11.40 7.18
N TYR A 130 4.74 -11.00 6.60
CA TYR A 130 5.67 -11.95 6.00
C TYR A 130 6.37 -12.83 7.05
N LEU A 131 6.74 -12.27 8.21
CA LEU A 131 7.30 -13.04 9.32
C LEU A 131 6.34 -14.15 9.80
N VAL A 132 5.06 -13.81 9.98
CA VAL A 132 4.03 -14.78 10.35
C VAL A 132 3.94 -15.92 9.33
N TYR A 133 3.95 -15.58 8.05
CA TYR A 133 3.93 -16.56 6.97
C TYR A 133 5.20 -17.43 6.96
N ALA A 134 6.36 -16.83 7.03
CA ALA A 134 7.66 -17.53 6.96
C ALA A 134 7.83 -18.50 8.13
N GLU A 135 7.52 -18.10 9.36
CA GLU A 135 7.63 -18.94 10.55
C GLU A 135 6.54 -20.02 10.61
N GLY A 136 5.33 -19.71 10.10
CA GLY A 136 4.22 -20.66 10.08
C GLY A 136 4.37 -21.76 9.04
N PHE A 137 4.91 -21.43 7.87
CA PHE A 137 5.03 -22.34 6.73
C PHE A 137 6.46 -22.76 6.40
N GLY A 138 7.43 -22.38 7.23
CA GLY A 138 8.80 -22.86 7.12
C GLY A 138 9.63 -22.24 5.99
N GLN A 139 9.29 -21.06 5.52
CA GLN A 139 10.07 -20.32 4.53
C GLN A 139 11.15 -19.44 5.18
N THR A 140 12.05 -20.03 5.94
CA THR A 140 13.22 -19.34 6.48
C THR A 140 14.43 -19.53 5.57
N SER A 141 15.33 -18.54 5.51
CA SER A 141 16.51 -18.57 4.65
C SER A 141 17.45 -19.71 5.02
N GLY A 142 17.66 -20.61 4.08
CA GLY A 142 18.73 -21.62 4.17
C GLY A 142 18.28 -23.05 4.26
N GLY A 143 17.46 -23.48 3.36
CA GLY A 143 17.41 -24.81 2.70
C GLY A 143 17.79 -26.03 3.49
N ALA A 144 17.58 -26.36 4.64
CA ALA A 144 17.65 -27.66 5.29
C ALA A 144 17.19 -27.55 6.76
N GLY A 145 15.90 -27.65 6.96
CA GLY A 145 15.32 -27.64 8.30
C GLY A 145 14.36 -26.49 8.49
N ALA A 146 13.31 -26.44 7.66
CA ALA A 146 12.17 -25.59 7.93
C ALA A 146 11.60 -25.96 9.31
N SER A 147 12.04 -25.28 10.34
CA SER A 147 11.42 -25.40 11.64
C SER A 147 10.06 -24.72 11.57
N PHE A 148 9.01 -25.52 11.36
CA PHE A 148 7.65 -25.02 11.45
C PHE A 148 7.38 -24.55 12.90
N ARG A 149 7.57 -23.26 13.13
CA ARG A 149 7.35 -22.65 14.45
C ARG A 149 5.93 -22.08 14.53
N GLN A 150 4.94 -22.97 14.32
CA GLN A 150 3.53 -22.57 14.25
C GLN A 150 3.05 -21.84 15.52
N GLY A 151 3.51 -22.24 16.71
CA GLY A 151 3.20 -21.53 17.94
C GLY A 151 3.75 -20.10 17.96
N TYR A 152 4.98 -19.89 17.44
CA TYR A 152 5.56 -18.56 17.32
C TYR A 152 4.83 -17.72 16.27
N ALA A 153 4.51 -18.30 15.11
CA ALA A 153 3.72 -17.63 14.07
C ALA A 153 2.33 -17.23 14.58
N ALA A 154 1.67 -18.10 15.35
CA ALA A 154 0.40 -17.80 15.99
C ALA A 154 0.51 -16.63 16.99
N ALA A 155 1.55 -16.64 17.84
CA ALA A 155 1.80 -15.53 18.76
C ALA A 155 2.08 -14.21 18.01
N ALA A 156 2.91 -14.24 16.96
CA ALA A 156 3.20 -13.08 16.11
C ALA A 156 1.95 -12.54 15.40
N SER A 157 1.06 -13.43 14.93
CA SER A 157 -0.22 -13.04 14.32
C SER A 157 -1.16 -12.34 15.30
N MET A 158 -1.19 -12.78 16.57
CA MET A 158 -1.97 -12.12 17.63
C MET A 158 -1.42 -10.71 17.93
N VAL A 159 -0.11 -10.56 17.98
CA VAL A 159 0.53 -9.24 18.13
C VAL A 159 0.18 -8.33 16.93
N LEU A 160 0.29 -8.85 15.70
CA LEU A 160 -0.11 -8.12 14.50
C LEU A 160 -1.58 -7.70 14.54
N PHE A 161 -2.47 -8.60 14.96
CA PHE A 161 -3.90 -8.30 15.12
C PHE A 161 -4.13 -7.13 16.08
N VAL A 162 -3.49 -7.14 17.25
CA VAL A 162 -3.61 -6.06 18.24
C VAL A 162 -3.09 -4.72 17.68
N ILE A 163 -1.95 -4.75 16.97
CA ILE A 163 -1.39 -3.55 16.33
C ILE A 163 -2.37 -2.98 15.29
N VAL A 164 -2.89 -3.83 14.40
CA VAL A 164 -3.85 -3.44 13.34
C VAL A 164 -5.14 -2.89 13.97
N LEU A 165 -5.63 -3.53 15.03
CA LEU A 165 -6.83 -3.08 15.75
C LEU A 165 -6.63 -1.71 16.38
N ILE A 166 -5.52 -1.49 17.10
CA ILE A 166 -5.22 -0.20 17.73
C ILE A 166 -5.06 0.90 16.68
N LEU A 167 -4.28 0.65 15.63
CA LEU A 167 -4.07 1.61 14.55
C LEU A 167 -5.35 1.90 13.78
N GLY A 168 -6.15 0.89 13.48
CA GLY A 168 -7.45 1.06 12.81
C GLY A 168 -8.41 1.89 13.64
N MET A 169 -8.59 1.54 14.93
CA MET A 169 -9.47 2.28 15.84
C MET A 169 -9.01 3.73 16.05
N THR A 170 -7.71 3.94 16.29
CA THR A 170 -7.17 5.30 16.47
C THR A 170 -7.33 6.16 15.23
N THR A 171 -7.04 5.61 14.06
CA THR A 171 -7.22 6.30 12.78
C THR A 171 -8.70 6.64 12.56
N GLN A 172 -9.60 5.68 12.73
CA GLN A 172 -11.04 5.91 12.60
C GLN A 172 -11.53 7.01 13.56
N PHE A 173 -11.13 6.96 14.82
CA PHE A 173 -11.51 7.95 15.81
C PHE A 173 -11.03 9.37 15.47
N ILE A 174 -9.78 9.51 15.00
CA ILE A 174 -9.23 10.79 14.57
C ILE A 174 -9.97 11.34 13.37
N LEU A 175 -10.25 10.48 12.39
CA LEU A 175 -10.92 10.89 11.15
C LEU A 175 -12.38 11.27 11.38
N GLN A 176 -13.14 10.51 12.18
CA GLN A 176 -14.51 10.83 12.54
C GLN A 176 -14.62 12.18 13.28
N ARG A 177 -13.68 12.50 14.17
CA ARG A 177 -13.65 13.81 14.83
C ARG A 177 -13.40 14.96 13.85
N ARG A 178 -12.68 14.72 12.75
CA ARG A 178 -12.46 15.72 11.70
C ARG A 178 -13.71 15.92 10.85
N GLU A 179 -14.43 14.86 10.51
CA GLU A 179 -15.68 14.93 9.76
C GLU A 179 -16.72 15.76 10.51
N GLN A 180 -16.91 15.51 11.81
CA GLN A 180 -17.85 16.26 12.65
C GLN A 180 -17.54 17.77 12.79
N ARG A 181 -16.33 18.21 12.43
CA ARG A 181 -15.97 19.64 12.42
C ARG A 181 -16.17 20.30 11.05
N LEU A 182 -16.41 19.52 10.02
CA LEU A 182 -16.61 19.99 8.64
C LEU A 182 -18.08 20.05 8.24
N THR A 183 -18.95 19.34 8.98
CA THR A 183 -20.41 19.41 8.91
C THR A 183 -20.95 20.36 9.96
#